data_ba3c5c06744b8b9e8b85e9a027ee840a
#
_entry.id   ba3c5c06744b8b9e8b85e9a027ee840a
#
_cell.length_a   1.000
_cell.length_b   1.000
_cell.length_c   1.000
_cell.angle_alpha   90.00
_cell.angle_beta   90.00
_cell.angle_gamma   90.00
#
_symmetry.space_group_name_H-M   'P 1'
#
loop_
_entity.id
_entity.type
_entity.pdbx_description
1 polymer ?
#
loop_
_entity_poly.entity_id
_entity_poly.type
_entity_poly.pdbx_seq_one_letter_code
_entity_poly.pdbx_strand_id
1 'polypeptide(L)'
;MDEKAVPSSGMDAGKGALLILFLVTMIDMIGFGIVIPFLTYLVEDLATKQDIREIGLWVGLLMTSYSAAQFLFSPIWGSLSDRIGRRPVLMIGLVGNTVFFTVFGLANTLLMALAARFMAGVFNGNIAVARAYIGDVSTPKQLASRMGLIGAAFGLGFTVGPFLGGELSSPAERWGVFADTIFETNPYLLPCILASVLSIFSLLLAFKYLPESLHPESRTKRPEQSWGDTMRRTGANVKRMLATKNIGSLMWVTFLYMFGFTVMHAVFILFTQMEPTQGGLGFSEAQNGRIFALIGILGIVTQGGLIGPLTRKYGSLFILRFGSVLSGIGLVLIPYSSLDFVWAWMILITGCIAIGNGLFQPSSSTVLTSLAREEDYELGAVMGSQESLSSFARILGPLTGGYVWTITGARNGFFDYHTAFHICGLLMMLAFLLSFKGESRGAENVPQ
;
A
#
# COMPACT_ATOMS: atom_id res chain seq x y z
N MET A 1 12.72 33.99 -32.45
CA MET A 1 12.84 32.53 -32.12
C MET A 1 11.44 32.05 -31.88
N ASP A 2 10.90 31.35 -32.88
CA ASP A 2 9.48 31.02 -32.97
C ASP A 2 9.08 30.01 -31.91
N GLU A 3 8.18 30.43 -31.04
CA GLU A 3 7.45 29.59 -30.08
C GLU A 3 6.42 28.78 -30.92
N LYS A 4 6.81 27.56 -31.30
CA LYS A 4 5.90 26.62 -31.98
C LYS A 4 4.72 26.35 -31.08
N ALA A 5 3.59 26.97 -31.38
CA ALA A 5 2.30 26.70 -30.76
C ALA A 5 1.97 25.19 -30.84
N VAL A 6 1.86 24.57 -29.69
CA VAL A 6 1.35 23.17 -29.53
C VAL A 6 -0.14 23.22 -29.92
N PRO A 7 -0.62 22.33 -30.79
CA PRO A 7 -2.01 22.34 -31.24
C PRO A 7 -2.98 22.17 -30.07
N SER A 8 -3.99 23.03 -29.99
CA SER A 8 -5.02 23.09 -28.95
C SER A 8 -5.93 21.84 -28.86
N SER A 9 -5.83 20.88 -29.77
CA SER A 9 -6.57 19.60 -29.73
C SER A 9 -6.02 18.61 -28.71
N GLY A 10 -4.85 18.83 -28.11
CA GLY A 10 -4.23 17.95 -27.12
C GLY A 10 -4.76 18.09 -25.69
N MET A 11 -5.44 19.19 -25.33
CA MET A 11 -5.85 19.44 -23.94
C MET A 11 -7.09 18.63 -23.50
N ASP A 12 -8.03 18.38 -24.38
CA ASP A 12 -9.24 17.58 -24.05
C ASP A 12 -8.95 16.06 -24.08
N ALA A 13 -8.09 15.61 -24.99
CA ALA A 13 -7.59 14.23 -25.01
C ALA A 13 -6.81 13.88 -23.72
N GLY A 14 -6.08 14.85 -23.14
CA GLY A 14 -5.34 14.66 -21.90
C GLY A 14 -6.22 14.46 -20.66
N LYS A 15 -7.36 15.12 -20.56
CA LYS A 15 -8.28 14.97 -19.41
C LYS A 15 -8.98 13.62 -19.43
N GLY A 16 -9.45 13.17 -20.60
CA GLY A 16 -10.05 11.84 -20.76
C GLY A 16 -9.08 10.72 -20.45
N ALA A 17 -7.84 10.80 -20.93
CA ALA A 17 -6.79 9.83 -20.63
C ALA A 17 -6.46 9.74 -19.13
N LEU A 18 -6.40 10.87 -18.43
CA LEU A 18 -6.16 10.92 -16.98
C LEU A 18 -7.31 10.30 -16.19
N LEU A 19 -8.56 10.52 -16.61
CA LEU A 19 -9.72 9.88 -15.97
C LEU A 19 -9.67 8.36 -16.15
N ILE A 20 -9.37 7.87 -17.35
CA ILE A 20 -9.22 6.43 -17.60
C ILE A 20 -8.07 5.85 -16.78
N LEU A 21 -6.93 6.51 -16.74
CA LEU A 21 -5.78 6.07 -15.94
C LEU A 21 -6.12 6.05 -14.43
N PHE A 22 -6.86 7.05 -13.94
CA PHE A 22 -7.36 7.07 -12.56
C PHE A 22 -8.27 5.87 -12.28
N LEU A 23 -9.26 5.61 -13.15
CA LEU A 23 -10.18 4.48 -13.01
C LEU A 23 -9.43 3.14 -13.04
N VAL A 24 -8.51 2.95 -13.99
CA VAL A 24 -7.68 1.75 -14.08
C VAL A 24 -6.86 1.55 -12.80
N THR A 25 -6.19 2.61 -12.31
CA THR A 25 -5.39 2.53 -11.08
C THR A 25 -6.27 2.29 -9.85
N MET A 26 -7.43 2.92 -9.77
CA MET A 26 -8.37 2.73 -8.66
C MET A 26 -8.88 1.28 -8.62
N ILE A 27 -9.28 0.73 -9.74
CA ILE A 27 -9.77 -0.66 -9.83
C ILE A 27 -8.64 -1.65 -9.50
N ASP A 28 -7.42 -1.38 -9.93
CA ASP A 28 -6.24 -2.19 -9.59
C ASP A 28 -5.99 -2.19 -8.07
N MET A 29 -6.18 -1.04 -7.42
CA MET A 29 -6.08 -0.90 -5.96
C MET A 29 -7.25 -1.55 -5.21
N ILE A 30 -8.46 -1.55 -5.78
CA ILE A 30 -9.59 -2.33 -5.24
C ILE A 30 -9.23 -3.83 -5.28
N GLY A 31 -8.71 -4.33 -6.40
CA GLY A 31 -8.29 -5.73 -6.53
C GLY A 31 -7.21 -6.12 -5.51
N PHE A 32 -6.22 -5.25 -5.27
CA PHE A 32 -5.24 -5.46 -4.21
C PHE A 32 -5.89 -5.51 -2.83
N GLY A 33 -6.77 -4.54 -2.54
CA GLY A 33 -7.44 -4.39 -1.25
C GLY A 33 -8.41 -5.53 -0.92
N ILE A 34 -9.07 -6.11 -1.93
CA ILE A 34 -10.04 -7.21 -1.78
C ILE A 34 -9.46 -8.39 -1.01
N VAL A 35 -8.17 -8.68 -1.19
CA VAL A 35 -7.52 -9.84 -0.57
C VAL A 35 -7.25 -9.64 0.93
N ILE A 36 -7.10 -8.39 1.37
CA ILE A 36 -6.63 -8.07 2.73
C ILE A 36 -7.49 -8.74 3.83
N PRO A 37 -8.82 -8.60 3.87
CA PRO A 37 -9.63 -9.07 5.00
C PRO A 37 -9.69 -10.59 5.14
N PHE A 38 -9.55 -11.34 4.05
CA PHE A 38 -9.67 -12.80 4.08
C PHE A 38 -8.34 -13.56 3.95
N LEU A 39 -7.23 -12.88 3.66
CA LEU A 39 -5.94 -13.56 3.45
C LEU A 39 -5.54 -14.43 4.64
N THR A 40 -5.75 -13.93 5.85
CA THR A 40 -5.39 -14.67 7.08
C THR A 40 -6.28 -15.90 7.28
N TYR A 41 -7.57 -15.79 7.01
CA TYR A 41 -8.53 -16.91 7.08
C TYR A 41 -8.22 -17.96 6.01
N LEU A 42 -7.88 -17.55 4.77
CA LEU A 42 -7.43 -18.46 3.73
C LEU A 42 -6.18 -19.24 4.17
N VAL A 43 -5.22 -18.55 4.77
CA VAL A 43 -4.00 -19.19 5.28
C VAL A 43 -4.33 -20.20 6.37
N GLU A 44 -5.21 -19.86 7.30
CA GLU A 44 -5.63 -20.75 8.38
C GLU A 44 -6.35 -22.00 7.86
N ASP A 45 -7.30 -21.82 6.92
CA ASP A 45 -8.01 -22.93 6.28
C ASP A 45 -7.05 -23.88 5.55
N LEU A 46 -6.14 -23.33 4.73
CA LEU A 46 -5.17 -24.12 3.98
C LEU A 46 -4.11 -24.76 4.91
N ALA A 47 -3.69 -24.06 5.97
CA ALA A 47 -2.74 -24.59 6.96
C ALA A 47 -3.33 -25.76 7.72
N THR A 48 -4.60 -25.64 8.15
CA THR A 48 -5.33 -26.70 8.83
C THR A 48 -5.46 -27.95 7.94
N LYS A 49 -5.81 -27.78 6.66
CA LYS A 49 -5.90 -28.89 5.70
C LYS A 49 -4.55 -29.59 5.42
N GLN A 50 -3.42 -28.91 5.67
CA GLN A 50 -2.06 -29.41 5.43
C GLN A 50 -1.29 -29.75 6.72
N ASP A 51 -1.95 -29.72 7.89
CA ASP A 51 -1.35 -29.91 9.23
C ASP A 51 -0.13 -28.98 9.48
N ILE A 52 -0.23 -27.72 9.05
CA ILE A 52 0.80 -26.69 9.23
C ILE A 52 0.40 -25.78 10.41
N ARG A 53 1.33 -25.54 11.33
CA ARG A 53 1.08 -24.78 12.57
C ARG A 53 1.51 -23.32 12.52
N GLU A 54 2.41 -22.97 11.62
CA GLU A 54 3.04 -21.65 11.54
C GLU A 54 2.18 -20.65 10.74
N ILE A 55 0.91 -20.47 11.12
CA ILE A 55 -0.07 -19.61 10.42
C ILE A 55 0.46 -18.19 10.25
N GLY A 56 0.98 -17.56 11.32
CA GLY A 56 1.51 -16.21 11.27
C GLY A 56 2.65 -16.04 10.28
N LEU A 57 3.59 -17.01 10.23
CA LEU A 57 4.69 -16.99 9.25
C LEU A 57 4.17 -17.04 7.81
N TRP A 58 3.18 -17.90 7.51
CA TRP A 58 2.59 -17.99 6.17
C TRP A 58 1.83 -16.74 5.78
N VAL A 59 1.09 -16.11 6.70
CA VAL A 59 0.48 -14.79 6.47
C VAL A 59 1.55 -13.77 6.09
N GLY A 60 2.63 -13.69 6.88
CA GLY A 60 3.76 -12.80 6.60
C GLY A 60 4.41 -13.09 5.23
N LEU A 61 4.61 -14.36 4.88
CA LEU A 61 5.18 -14.79 3.59
C LEU A 61 4.29 -14.40 2.41
N LEU A 62 2.97 -14.63 2.48
CA LEU A 62 2.04 -14.27 1.41
C LEU A 62 1.98 -12.75 1.17
N MET A 63 1.98 -11.95 2.25
CA MET A 63 2.01 -10.49 2.15
C MET A 63 3.34 -9.99 1.58
N THR A 64 4.44 -10.53 2.10
CA THR A 64 5.80 -10.17 1.67
C THR A 64 6.07 -10.57 0.22
N SER A 65 5.62 -11.76 -0.22
CA SER A 65 5.87 -12.26 -1.56
C SER A 65 5.35 -11.32 -2.65
N TYR A 66 4.15 -10.78 -2.46
CA TYR A 66 3.56 -9.79 -3.36
C TYR A 66 4.37 -8.50 -3.40
N SER A 67 4.69 -7.94 -2.23
CA SER A 67 5.44 -6.68 -2.12
C SER A 67 6.88 -6.82 -2.65
N ALA A 68 7.51 -7.95 -2.39
CA ALA A 68 8.86 -8.26 -2.88
C ALA A 68 8.88 -8.40 -4.41
N ALA A 69 7.93 -9.16 -4.96
CA ALA A 69 7.80 -9.30 -6.41
C ALA A 69 7.55 -7.94 -7.09
N GLN A 70 6.62 -7.15 -6.56
CA GLN A 70 6.35 -5.81 -7.07
C GLN A 70 7.59 -4.91 -7.03
N PHE A 71 8.34 -4.91 -5.93
CA PHE A 71 9.57 -4.13 -5.80
C PHE A 71 10.64 -4.56 -6.80
N LEU A 72 10.87 -5.87 -6.93
CA LEU A 72 11.90 -6.41 -7.82
C LEU A 72 11.57 -6.19 -9.30
N PHE A 73 10.31 -6.32 -9.70
CA PHE A 73 9.89 -6.27 -11.10
C PHE A 73 9.45 -4.87 -11.55
N SER A 74 9.14 -3.95 -10.65
CA SER A 74 8.74 -2.57 -11.00
C SER A 74 9.73 -1.84 -11.92
N PRO A 75 11.08 -1.91 -11.72
CA PRO A 75 12.03 -1.29 -12.65
C PRO A 75 12.04 -1.96 -14.03
N ILE A 76 11.79 -3.29 -14.08
CA ILE A 76 11.71 -4.03 -15.35
C ILE A 76 10.51 -3.54 -16.16
N TRP A 77 9.33 -3.43 -15.53
CA TRP A 77 8.13 -2.89 -16.15
C TRP A 77 8.29 -1.42 -16.57
N GLY A 78 8.95 -0.60 -15.75
CA GLY A 78 9.30 0.77 -16.10
C GLY A 78 10.16 0.83 -17.36
N SER A 79 11.26 0.10 -17.40
CA SER A 79 12.16 0.01 -18.56
C SER A 79 11.46 -0.56 -19.80
N LEU A 80 10.66 -1.61 -19.63
CA LEU A 80 9.89 -2.18 -20.74
C LEU A 80 8.89 -1.17 -21.31
N SER A 81 8.23 -0.40 -20.43
CA SER A 81 7.28 0.63 -20.85
C SER A 81 7.93 1.81 -21.59
N ASP A 82 9.22 2.08 -21.32
CA ASP A 82 10.01 3.04 -22.09
C ASP A 82 10.30 2.58 -23.52
N ARG A 83 10.30 1.25 -23.76
CA ARG A 83 10.62 0.66 -25.06
C ARG A 83 9.39 0.39 -25.91
N ILE A 84 8.40 -0.31 -25.37
CA ILE A 84 7.22 -0.73 -26.13
C ILE A 84 6.02 0.22 -25.99
N GLY A 85 6.09 1.17 -25.06
CA GLY A 85 5.03 2.12 -24.73
C GLY A 85 4.38 1.84 -23.38
N ARG A 86 3.74 2.87 -22.82
CA ARG A 86 3.09 2.80 -21.49
C ARG A 86 1.85 1.93 -21.53
N ARG A 87 0.99 2.15 -22.53
CA ARG A 87 -0.30 1.47 -22.70
C ARG A 87 -0.17 -0.05 -22.80
N PRO A 88 0.69 -0.64 -23.66
CA PRO A 88 0.85 -2.08 -23.74
C PRO A 88 1.26 -2.72 -22.43
N VAL A 89 2.17 -2.08 -21.68
CA VAL A 89 2.66 -2.61 -20.41
C VAL A 89 1.57 -2.59 -19.34
N LEU A 90 0.79 -1.50 -19.24
CA LEU A 90 -0.38 -1.45 -18.35
C LEU A 90 -1.37 -2.59 -18.66
N MET A 91 -1.64 -2.85 -19.95
CA MET A 91 -2.55 -3.94 -20.36
C MET A 91 -2.00 -5.33 -19.99
N ILE A 92 -0.70 -5.57 -20.15
CA ILE A 92 -0.06 -6.84 -19.76
C ILE A 92 -0.22 -7.05 -18.23
N GLY A 93 0.00 -6.01 -17.43
CA GLY A 93 -0.21 -6.07 -15.98
C GLY A 93 -1.64 -6.44 -15.61
N LEU A 94 -2.64 -5.84 -16.27
CA LEU A 94 -4.07 -6.14 -16.03
C LEU A 94 -4.44 -7.58 -16.43
N VAL A 95 -3.87 -8.12 -17.51
CA VAL A 95 -4.04 -9.53 -17.88
C VAL A 95 -3.46 -10.43 -16.79
N GLY A 96 -2.24 -10.13 -16.30
CA GLY A 96 -1.63 -10.87 -15.22
C GLY A 96 -2.47 -10.86 -13.96
N ASN A 97 -2.98 -9.69 -13.55
CA ASN A 97 -3.86 -9.55 -12.38
C ASN A 97 -5.13 -10.39 -12.54
N THR A 98 -5.78 -10.37 -13.73
CA THR A 98 -6.96 -11.19 -14.01
C THR A 98 -6.69 -12.68 -13.76
N VAL A 99 -5.59 -13.20 -14.30
CA VAL A 99 -5.24 -14.61 -14.15
C VAL A 99 -4.91 -14.96 -12.71
N PHE A 100 -4.04 -14.19 -12.07
CA PHE A 100 -3.50 -14.56 -10.76
C PHE A 100 -4.44 -14.26 -9.59
N PHE A 101 -5.41 -13.36 -9.71
CA PHE A 101 -6.51 -13.28 -8.74
C PHE A 101 -7.39 -14.54 -8.81
N THR A 102 -7.74 -15.02 -10.00
CA THR A 102 -8.51 -16.25 -10.13
C THR A 102 -7.75 -17.46 -9.58
N VAL A 103 -6.46 -17.61 -9.94
CA VAL A 103 -5.60 -18.69 -9.43
C VAL A 103 -5.49 -18.64 -7.91
N PHE A 104 -5.38 -17.45 -7.32
CA PHE A 104 -5.33 -17.26 -5.89
C PHE A 104 -6.63 -17.70 -5.19
N GLY A 105 -7.79 -17.36 -5.77
CA GLY A 105 -9.10 -17.77 -5.25
C GLY A 105 -9.36 -19.27 -5.35
N LEU A 106 -8.69 -19.97 -6.28
CA LEU A 106 -8.75 -21.43 -6.45
C LEU A 106 -7.62 -22.17 -5.71
N ALA A 107 -6.81 -21.46 -4.92
CA ALA A 107 -5.68 -22.08 -4.25
C ALA A 107 -6.15 -23.12 -3.22
N ASN A 108 -5.67 -24.34 -3.37
CA ASN A 108 -5.93 -25.47 -2.46
C ASN A 108 -4.72 -25.86 -1.61
N THR A 109 -3.59 -25.18 -1.80
CA THR A 109 -2.38 -25.32 -1.01
C THR A 109 -1.75 -23.96 -0.71
N LEU A 110 -1.04 -23.84 0.41
CA LEU A 110 -0.30 -22.64 0.77
C LEU A 110 0.76 -22.26 -0.28
N LEU A 111 1.40 -23.26 -0.89
CA LEU A 111 2.40 -23.02 -1.94
C LEU A 111 1.75 -22.44 -3.21
N MET A 112 0.57 -22.95 -3.60
CA MET A 112 -0.20 -22.40 -4.74
C MET A 112 -0.63 -20.96 -4.46
N ALA A 113 -1.13 -20.68 -3.26
CA ALA A 113 -1.48 -19.33 -2.82
C ALA A 113 -0.26 -18.39 -2.85
N LEU A 114 0.90 -18.85 -2.35
CA LEU A 114 2.16 -18.11 -2.35
C LEU A 114 2.62 -17.79 -3.79
N ALA A 115 2.61 -18.79 -4.66
CA ALA A 115 2.99 -18.63 -6.07
C ALA A 115 2.05 -17.63 -6.79
N ALA A 116 0.74 -17.75 -6.57
CA ALA A 116 -0.26 -16.84 -7.15
C ALA A 116 -0.05 -15.39 -6.65
N ARG A 117 0.21 -15.20 -5.35
CA ARG A 117 0.51 -13.88 -4.77
C ARG A 117 1.81 -13.29 -5.32
N PHE A 118 2.86 -14.11 -5.42
CA PHE A 118 4.12 -13.68 -6.02
C PHE A 118 3.93 -13.25 -7.48
N MET A 119 3.26 -14.07 -8.28
CA MET A 119 2.98 -13.75 -9.69
C MET A 119 2.09 -12.51 -9.83
N ALA A 120 1.04 -12.35 -9.00
CA ALA A 120 0.26 -11.12 -8.96
C ALA A 120 1.15 -9.90 -8.68
N GLY A 121 2.11 -10.01 -7.74
CA GLY A 121 3.11 -8.96 -7.48
C GLY A 121 4.02 -8.67 -8.68
N VAL A 122 4.46 -9.70 -9.41
CA VAL A 122 5.25 -9.55 -10.65
C VAL A 122 4.50 -8.68 -11.66
N PHE A 123 3.22 -8.95 -11.90
CA PHE A 123 2.41 -8.22 -12.88
C PHE A 123 1.91 -6.87 -12.37
N ASN A 124 1.96 -6.59 -11.07
CA ASN A 124 1.52 -5.32 -10.48
C ASN A 124 2.60 -4.21 -10.54
N GLY A 125 3.36 -4.12 -11.63
CA GLY A 125 4.22 -2.99 -11.95
C GLY A 125 3.47 -1.76 -12.48
N ASN A 126 2.14 -1.86 -12.65
CA ASN A 126 1.27 -0.85 -13.24
C ASN A 126 1.39 0.53 -12.60
N ILE A 127 1.60 0.61 -11.27
CA ILE A 127 1.72 1.87 -10.54
C ILE A 127 2.91 2.70 -11.04
N ALA A 128 4.07 2.07 -11.25
CA ALA A 128 5.25 2.76 -11.77
C ALA A 128 5.01 3.27 -13.18
N VAL A 129 4.36 2.46 -14.03
CA VAL A 129 4.01 2.83 -15.40
C VAL A 129 2.94 3.92 -15.44
N ALA A 130 1.94 3.87 -14.53
CA ALA A 130 0.93 4.92 -14.41
C ALA A 130 1.53 6.27 -13.99
N ARG A 131 2.48 6.26 -13.03
CA ARG A 131 3.25 7.47 -12.66
C ARG A 131 4.04 8.02 -13.83
N ALA A 132 4.70 7.16 -14.61
CA ALA A 132 5.44 7.55 -15.80
C ALA A 132 4.50 8.12 -16.87
N TYR A 133 3.34 7.50 -17.10
CA TYR A 133 2.30 8.00 -17.99
C TYR A 133 1.86 9.43 -17.61
N ILE A 134 1.57 9.67 -16.32
CA ILE A 134 1.24 11.01 -15.82
C ILE A 134 2.40 11.98 -16.06
N GLY A 135 3.64 11.55 -15.86
CA GLY A 135 4.82 12.36 -16.18
C GLY A 135 4.88 12.78 -17.66
N ASP A 136 4.60 11.83 -18.56
CA ASP A 136 4.66 12.06 -20.00
C ASP A 136 3.58 13.07 -20.48
N VAL A 137 2.38 13.07 -19.86
CA VAL A 137 1.24 13.94 -20.29
C VAL A 137 1.08 15.20 -19.46
N SER A 138 1.99 15.49 -18.51
CA SER A 138 1.85 16.62 -17.57
C SER A 138 2.91 17.67 -17.77
N THR A 139 2.51 18.93 -17.70
CA THR A 139 3.46 20.03 -17.55
C THR A 139 4.02 20.08 -16.13
N PRO A 140 5.21 20.68 -15.88
CA PRO A 140 5.79 20.78 -14.53
C PRO A 140 4.84 21.41 -13.50
N LYS A 141 4.01 22.37 -13.91
CA LYS A 141 3.01 23.03 -13.05
C LYS A 141 1.83 22.10 -12.65
N GLN A 142 1.49 21.15 -13.52
CA GLN A 142 0.34 20.24 -13.33
C GLN A 142 0.75 18.91 -12.70
N LEU A 143 2.04 18.57 -12.74
CA LEU A 143 2.54 17.24 -12.35
C LEU A 143 2.15 16.87 -10.92
N ALA A 144 2.36 17.77 -9.97
CA ALA A 144 2.05 17.51 -8.55
C ALA A 144 0.55 17.23 -8.33
N SER A 145 -0.33 18.04 -8.94
CA SER A 145 -1.79 17.85 -8.84
C SER A 145 -2.25 16.55 -9.49
N ARG A 146 -1.68 16.17 -10.64
CA ARG A 146 -2.04 14.95 -11.37
C ARG A 146 -1.50 13.70 -10.70
N MET A 147 -0.33 13.76 -10.05
CA MET A 147 0.18 12.68 -9.19
C MET A 147 -0.74 12.43 -8.00
N GLY A 148 -1.45 13.46 -7.51
CA GLY A 148 -2.47 13.33 -6.48
C GLY A 148 -3.62 12.39 -6.86
N LEU A 149 -3.92 12.21 -8.16
CA LEU A 149 -4.93 11.27 -8.64
C LEU A 149 -4.56 9.82 -8.28
N ILE A 150 -3.28 9.45 -8.34
CA ILE A 150 -2.82 8.12 -7.91
C ILE A 150 -3.08 7.95 -6.41
N GLY A 151 -2.77 8.97 -5.59
CA GLY A 151 -3.06 8.93 -4.15
C GLY A 151 -4.55 8.76 -3.86
N ALA A 152 -5.42 9.48 -4.59
CA ALA A 152 -6.88 9.33 -4.48
C ALA A 152 -7.35 7.93 -4.91
N ALA A 153 -6.79 7.35 -5.98
CA ALA A 153 -7.07 5.99 -6.42
C ALA A 153 -6.68 4.96 -5.34
N PHE A 154 -5.53 5.14 -4.69
CA PHE A 154 -5.12 4.32 -3.55
C PHE A 154 -6.12 4.42 -2.38
N GLY A 155 -6.48 5.64 -1.97
CA GLY A 155 -7.42 5.85 -0.86
C GLY A 155 -8.77 5.18 -1.10
N LEU A 156 -9.35 5.37 -2.29
CA LEU A 156 -10.62 4.74 -2.68
C LEU A 156 -10.48 3.22 -2.78
N GLY A 157 -9.40 2.72 -3.38
CA GLY A 157 -9.13 1.29 -3.52
C GLY A 157 -9.01 0.59 -2.17
N PHE A 158 -8.26 1.19 -1.23
CA PHE A 158 -8.12 0.67 0.13
C PHE A 158 -9.37 0.82 1.01
N THR A 159 -10.35 1.62 0.60
CA THR A 159 -11.65 1.71 1.26
C THR A 159 -12.61 0.66 0.73
N VAL A 160 -12.78 0.63 -0.60
CA VAL A 160 -13.77 -0.21 -1.27
C VAL A 160 -13.31 -1.67 -1.36
N GLY A 161 -12.01 -1.90 -1.60
CA GLY A 161 -11.43 -3.24 -1.77
C GLY A 161 -11.68 -4.15 -0.58
N PRO A 162 -11.19 -3.81 0.62
CA PRO A 162 -11.39 -4.65 1.79
C PRO A 162 -12.86 -4.82 2.18
N PHE A 163 -13.69 -3.81 1.99
CA PHE A 163 -15.13 -3.94 2.20
C PHE A 163 -15.73 -5.04 1.32
N LEU A 164 -15.48 -4.97 0.01
CA LEU A 164 -15.98 -5.98 -0.93
C LEU A 164 -15.36 -7.35 -0.65
N GLY A 165 -14.08 -7.41 -0.33
CA GLY A 165 -13.38 -8.63 0.01
C GLY A 165 -13.99 -9.35 1.20
N GLY A 166 -14.26 -8.63 2.28
CA GLY A 166 -14.89 -9.19 3.47
C GLY A 166 -16.35 -9.58 3.25
N GLU A 167 -17.16 -8.72 2.61
CA GLU A 167 -18.59 -9.01 2.40
C GLU A 167 -18.84 -10.17 1.42
N LEU A 168 -17.95 -10.42 0.46
CA LEU A 168 -18.07 -11.49 -0.52
C LEU A 168 -17.37 -12.80 -0.12
N SER A 169 -16.66 -12.81 1.00
CA SER A 169 -16.05 -14.02 1.54
C SER A 169 -17.11 -14.96 2.10
N SER A 170 -16.83 -16.27 2.04
CA SER A 170 -17.70 -17.34 2.54
C SER A 170 -19.16 -17.25 2.03
N PRO A 171 -19.37 -17.13 0.70
CA PRO A 171 -20.70 -16.86 0.15
C PRO A 171 -21.69 -18.00 0.37
N ALA A 172 -21.23 -19.26 0.43
CA ALA A 172 -22.09 -20.42 0.68
C ALA A 172 -22.71 -20.41 2.09
N GLU A 173 -21.99 -19.90 3.08
CA GLU A 173 -22.49 -19.75 4.44
C GLU A 173 -23.51 -18.60 4.57
N ARG A 174 -23.38 -17.59 3.75
CA ARG A 174 -24.21 -16.37 3.83
C ARG A 174 -25.44 -16.39 2.94
N TRP A 175 -25.31 -16.99 1.76
CA TRP A 175 -26.36 -16.98 0.75
C TRP A 175 -26.59 -18.41 0.23
N GLY A 176 -27.75 -18.97 0.55
CA GLY A 176 -28.10 -20.34 0.20
C GLY A 176 -28.04 -20.67 -1.31
N VAL A 177 -28.05 -19.64 -2.18
CA VAL A 177 -27.89 -19.83 -3.64
C VAL A 177 -26.50 -20.34 -4.02
N PHE A 178 -25.50 -20.17 -3.15
CA PHE A 178 -24.14 -20.68 -3.36
C PHE A 178 -23.84 -21.98 -2.61
N ALA A 179 -24.80 -22.52 -1.84
CA ALA A 179 -24.69 -23.84 -1.24
C ALA A 179 -24.59 -24.91 -2.34
N ASP A 180 -23.88 -25.99 -2.07
CA ASP A 180 -23.61 -27.10 -3.00
C ASP A 180 -22.89 -26.65 -4.32
N THR A 181 -22.20 -25.51 -4.30
CA THR A 181 -21.43 -24.99 -5.44
C THR A 181 -19.93 -25.00 -5.17
N ILE A 182 -19.12 -24.64 -6.17
CA ILE A 182 -17.65 -24.46 -6.02
C ILE A 182 -17.27 -23.46 -4.92
N PHE A 183 -18.18 -22.57 -4.51
CA PHE A 183 -17.94 -21.57 -3.47
C PHE A 183 -17.98 -22.14 -2.06
N GLU A 184 -18.53 -23.34 -1.87
CA GLU A 184 -18.49 -24.05 -0.59
C GLU A 184 -17.08 -24.60 -0.32
N THR A 185 -16.45 -25.16 -1.37
CA THR A 185 -15.07 -25.68 -1.27
C THR A 185 -14.01 -24.59 -1.34
N ASN A 186 -14.34 -23.44 -1.96
CA ASN A 186 -13.45 -22.30 -2.17
C ASN A 186 -14.11 -21.00 -1.69
N PRO A 187 -14.17 -20.77 -0.37
CA PRO A 187 -14.93 -19.65 0.21
C PRO A 187 -14.43 -18.26 -0.20
N TYR A 188 -13.18 -18.16 -0.65
CA TYR A 188 -12.56 -16.90 -1.06
C TYR A 188 -12.50 -16.71 -2.59
N LEU A 189 -13.14 -17.61 -3.34
CA LEU A 189 -13.15 -17.52 -4.81
C LEU A 189 -14.01 -16.36 -5.31
N LEU A 190 -15.16 -16.08 -4.69
CA LEU A 190 -16.08 -15.03 -5.16
C LEU A 190 -15.42 -13.62 -5.13
N PRO A 191 -14.77 -13.15 -4.05
CA PRO A 191 -14.07 -11.88 -4.07
C PRO A 191 -12.91 -11.86 -5.09
N CYS A 192 -12.21 -12.98 -5.29
CA CYS A 192 -11.16 -13.09 -6.30
C CYS A 192 -11.71 -13.02 -7.74
N ILE A 193 -12.87 -13.64 -8.02
CA ILE A 193 -13.56 -13.50 -9.32
C ILE A 193 -13.95 -12.03 -9.53
N LEU A 194 -14.49 -11.35 -8.52
CA LEU A 194 -14.80 -9.92 -8.64
C LEU A 194 -13.55 -9.12 -9.01
N ALA A 195 -12.42 -9.34 -8.31
CA ALA A 195 -11.16 -8.68 -8.63
C ALA A 195 -10.71 -8.94 -10.09
N SER A 196 -10.85 -10.18 -10.57
CA SER A 196 -10.54 -10.56 -11.95
C SER A 196 -11.47 -9.86 -12.95
N VAL A 197 -12.77 -9.83 -12.70
CA VAL A 197 -13.77 -9.12 -13.53
C VAL A 197 -13.47 -7.63 -13.59
N LEU A 198 -13.15 -7.01 -12.46
CA LEU A 198 -12.74 -5.60 -12.40
C LEU A 198 -11.46 -5.36 -13.22
N SER A 199 -10.49 -6.28 -13.15
CA SER A 199 -9.25 -6.19 -13.94
C SER A 199 -9.54 -6.34 -15.45
N ILE A 200 -10.45 -7.23 -15.85
CA ILE A 200 -10.92 -7.33 -17.25
C ILE A 200 -11.60 -6.03 -17.69
N PHE A 201 -12.47 -5.49 -16.86
CA PHE A 201 -13.14 -4.21 -17.14
C PHE A 201 -12.12 -3.06 -17.31
N SER A 202 -11.12 -2.97 -16.43
CA SER A 202 -10.00 -2.02 -16.58
C SER A 202 -9.20 -2.23 -17.85
N LEU A 203 -8.96 -3.50 -18.24
CA LEU A 203 -8.28 -3.85 -19.47
C LEU A 203 -9.07 -3.37 -20.70
N LEU A 204 -10.37 -3.59 -20.72
CA LEU A 204 -11.26 -3.12 -21.79
C LEU A 204 -11.31 -1.59 -21.87
N LEU A 205 -11.37 -0.91 -20.73
CA LEU A 205 -11.29 0.55 -20.66
C LEU A 205 -9.95 1.06 -21.20
N ALA A 206 -8.84 0.47 -20.76
CA ALA A 206 -7.50 0.87 -21.22
C ALA A 206 -7.34 0.55 -22.73
N PHE A 207 -7.82 -0.60 -23.18
CA PHE A 207 -7.77 -0.98 -24.60
C PHE A 207 -8.56 -0.02 -25.50
N LYS A 208 -9.74 0.41 -25.08
CA LYS A 208 -10.61 1.25 -25.92
C LYS A 208 -10.29 2.74 -25.83
N TYR A 209 -9.96 3.23 -24.63
CA TYR A 209 -9.96 4.66 -24.36
C TYR A 209 -8.61 5.25 -23.93
N LEU A 210 -7.62 4.43 -23.50
CA LEU A 210 -6.34 4.94 -23.06
C LEU A 210 -5.41 5.13 -24.27
N PRO A 211 -5.06 6.36 -24.67
CA PRO A 211 -4.09 6.60 -25.73
C PRO A 211 -2.68 6.23 -25.26
N GLU A 212 -1.75 6.04 -26.19
CA GLU A 212 -0.34 5.90 -25.85
C GLU A 212 0.25 7.29 -25.53
N SER A 213 0.97 7.40 -24.39
CA SER A 213 1.59 8.65 -23.97
C SER A 213 3.00 8.84 -24.53
N LEU A 214 3.69 7.74 -24.84
CA LEU A 214 5.08 7.78 -25.28
C LEU A 214 5.17 7.86 -26.81
N HIS A 215 5.64 8.99 -27.33
CA HIS A 215 5.86 9.18 -28.76
C HIS A 215 6.87 8.17 -29.33
N PRO A 216 6.63 7.59 -30.53
CA PRO A 216 7.53 6.60 -31.15
C PRO A 216 8.99 7.05 -31.26
N GLU A 217 9.23 8.32 -31.53
CA GLU A 217 10.58 8.91 -31.63
C GLU A 217 11.32 8.96 -30.29
N SER A 218 10.57 8.97 -29.20
CA SER A 218 11.14 8.98 -27.84
C SER A 218 11.52 7.58 -27.35
N ARG A 219 10.96 6.53 -27.96
CA ARG A 219 11.22 5.12 -27.60
C ARG A 219 12.65 4.69 -27.93
N THR A 220 13.24 5.22 -29.01
CA THR A 220 14.56 4.81 -29.52
C THR A 220 15.74 5.51 -28.88
N LYS A 221 15.51 6.59 -28.12
CA LYS A 221 16.57 7.47 -27.59
C LYS A 221 16.99 7.17 -26.15
N ARG A 222 16.30 6.29 -25.44
CA ARG A 222 16.68 5.98 -24.04
C ARG A 222 17.71 4.86 -24.02
N PRO A 223 18.91 5.09 -23.40
CA PRO A 223 19.94 4.06 -23.30
C PRO A 223 19.45 2.83 -22.55
N GLU A 224 19.96 1.67 -22.92
CA GLU A 224 19.71 0.41 -22.19
C GLU A 224 20.24 0.54 -20.76
N GLN A 225 19.35 0.83 -19.81
CA GLN A 225 19.71 0.71 -18.40
C GLN A 225 19.51 -0.75 -18.00
N SER A 226 20.59 -1.41 -17.65
CA SER A 226 20.53 -2.75 -17.05
C SER A 226 19.75 -2.67 -15.73
N TRP A 227 18.94 -3.69 -15.45
CA TRP A 227 18.28 -3.83 -14.15
C TRP A 227 19.28 -3.73 -12.99
N GLY A 228 20.44 -4.37 -13.12
CA GLY A 228 21.52 -4.31 -12.14
C GLY A 228 22.05 -2.89 -11.92
N ASP A 229 22.21 -2.09 -12.98
CA ASP A 229 22.65 -0.70 -12.87
C ASP A 229 21.59 0.18 -12.20
N THR A 230 20.30 -0.04 -12.49
CA THR A 230 19.21 0.66 -11.85
C THR A 230 19.17 0.37 -10.36
N MET A 231 19.24 -0.90 -9.96
CA MET A 231 19.28 -1.30 -8.55
C MET A 231 20.53 -0.76 -7.83
N ARG A 232 21.69 -0.82 -8.48
CA ARG A 232 22.95 -0.28 -7.92
C ARG A 232 22.88 1.23 -7.71
N ARG A 233 22.33 1.97 -8.68
CA ARG A 233 22.13 3.44 -8.57
C ARG A 233 21.14 3.77 -7.47
N THR A 234 20.01 3.07 -7.41
CA THR A 234 19.01 3.25 -6.35
C THR A 234 19.62 2.98 -4.98
N GLY A 235 20.34 1.87 -4.80
CA GLY A 235 21.03 1.55 -3.55
C GLY A 235 22.10 2.59 -3.18
N ALA A 236 22.88 3.08 -4.14
CA ALA A 236 23.85 4.15 -3.92
C ALA A 236 23.17 5.47 -3.49
N ASN A 237 22.05 5.83 -4.12
CA ASN A 237 21.28 7.01 -3.75
C ASN A 237 20.72 6.89 -2.33
N VAL A 238 20.09 5.75 -1.99
CA VAL A 238 19.59 5.48 -0.63
C VAL A 238 20.71 5.61 0.38
N LYS A 239 21.87 4.96 0.14
CA LYS A 239 23.04 5.03 1.04
C LYS A 239 23.53 6.48 1.21
N ARG A 240 23.61 7.25 0.11
CA ARG A 240 24.03 8.65 0.13
C ARG A 240 23.05 9.51 0.95
N MET A 241 21.74 9.33 0.74
CA MET A 241 20.71 10.08 1.45
C MET A 241 20.68 9.74 2.95
N LEU A 242 20.81 8.45 3.30
CA LEU A 242 20.90 8.01 4.71
C LEU A 242 22.13 8.54 5.44
N ALA A 243 23.21 8.85 4.73
CA ALA A 243 24.42 9.45 5.30
C ALA A 243 24.26 10.95 5.60
N THR A 244 23.23 11.62 5.05
CA THR A 244 22.96 13.04 5.27
C THR A 244 22.28 13.22 6.63
N LYS A 245 22.67 14.23 7.40
CA LYS A 245 22.20 14.41 8.79
C LYS A 245 20.67 14.60 8.87
N ASN A 246 20.11 15.55 8.13
CA ASN A 246 18.68 15.89 8.25
C ASN A 246 17.80 14.96 7.38
N ILE A 247 18.14 14.82 6.11
CA ILE A 247 17.42 13.92 5.18
C ILE A 247 17.50 12.48 5.68
N GLY A 248 18.68 12.00 6.11
CA GLY A 248 18.87 10.64 6.61
C GLY A 248 18.08 10.38 7.88
N SER A 249 18.03 11.34 8.82
CA SER A 249 17.20 11.22 10.02
C SER A 249 15.72 11.07 9.66
N LEU A 250 15.20 11.89 8.75
CA LEU A 250 13.79 11.82 8.34
C LEU A 250 13.48 10.55 7.53
N MET A 251 14.43 10.05 6.75
CA MET A 251 14.29 8.74 6.07
C MET A 251 14.20 7.60 7.08
N TRP A 252 14.99 7.60 8.14
CA TRP A 252 14.86 6.63 9.23
C TRP A 252 13.53 6.75 9.96
N VAL A 253 13.05 7.98 10.22
CA VAL A 253 11.71 8.22 10.78
C VAL A 253 10.62 7.58 9.90
N THR A 254 10.68 7.82 8.60
CA THR A 254 9.72 7.25 7.64
C THR A 254 9.81 5.73 7.58
N PHE A 255 11.04 5.19 7.58
CA PHE A 255 11.26 3.74 7.57
C PHE A 255 10.67 3.07 8.82
N LEU A 256 11.01 3.56 10.02
CA LEU A 256 10.52 2.98 11.27
C LEU A 256 8.99 3.05 11.37
N TYR A 257 8.42 4.19 10.95
CA TYR A 257 6.98 4.36 10.90
C TYR A 257 6.34 3.32 9.96
N MET A 258 6.81 3.24 8.71
CA MET A 258 6.29 2.30 7.71
C MET A 258 6.51 0.86 8.13
N PHE A 259 7.64 0.55 8.74
CA PHE A 259 7.94 -0.79 9.22
C PHE A 259 6.97 -1.21 10.32
N GLY A 260 6.76 -0.38 11.36
CA GLY A 260 5.77 -0.66 12.41
C GLY A 260 4.34 -0.77 11.87
N PHE A 261 3.97 0.10 10.92
CA PHE A 261 2.65 0.07 10.30
C PHE A 261 2.42 -1.21 9.48
N THR A 262 3.43 -1.70 8.77
CA THR A 262 3.32 -2.92 7.96
C THR A 262 3.46 -4.21 8.79
N VAL A 263 4.17 -4.18 9.92
CA VAL A 263 4.11 -5.25 10.95
C VAL A 263 2.66 -5.44 11.42
N MET A 264 1.99 -4.34 11.77
CA MET A 264 0.58 -4.37 12.20
C MET A 264 -0.33 -4.99 11.14
N HIS A 265 -0.13 -4.71 9.85
CA HIS A 265 -0.95 -5.28 8.80
C HIS A 265 -0.98 -6.82 8.80
N ALA A 266 0.12 -7.47 9.16
CA ALA A 266 0.18 -8.93 9.24
C ALA A 266 -0.50 -9.48 10.49
N VAL A 267 -0.41 -8.76 11.63
CA VAL A 267 -0.88 -9.29 12.92
C VAL A 267 -2.30 -8.83 13.30
N PHE A 268 -2.80 -7.77 12.67
CA PHE A 268 -4.12 -7.21 12.99
C PHE A 268 -5.25 -8.22 12.81
N ILE A 269 -5.32 -8.88 11.64
CA ILE A 269 -6.37 -9.85 11.37
C ILE A 269 -6.14 -11.14 12.17
N LEU A 270 -4.89 -11.55 12.35
CA LEU A 270 -4.56 -12.69 13.24
C LEU A 270 -5.12 -12.50 14.65
N PHE A 271 -5.06 -11.28 15.19
CA PHE A 271 -5.63 -10.94 16.48
C PHE A 271 -7.16 -10.85 16.44
N THR A 272 -7.71 -10.14 15.45
CA THR A 272 -9.17 -9.89 15.41
C THR A 272 -9.97 -11.15 15.11
N GLN A 273 -9.44 -12.12 14.34
CA GLN A 273 -10.09 -13.40 14.08
C GLN A 273 -9.92 -14.41 15.23
N MET A 274 -8.86 -14.29 16.04
CA MET A 274 -8.59 -15.20 17.16
C MET A 274 -9.80 -15.26 18.10
N GLU A 275 -10.11 -16.44 18.59
CA GLU A 275 -11.27 -16.66 19.46
C GLU A 275 -11.23 -15.81 20.73
N PRO A 276 -12.38 -15.34 21.24
CA PRO A 276 -12.47 -14.62 22.52
C PRO A 276 -11.91 -15.40 23.70
N THR A 277 -12.04 -16.71 23.69
CA THR A 277 -11.48 -17.63 24.71
C THR A 277 -9.96 -17.59 24.79
N GLN A 278 -9.30 -17.16 23.70
CA GLN A 278 -7.85 -17.01 23.58
C GLN A 278 -7.39 -15.54 23.73
N GLY A 279 -8.32 -14.63 23.96
CA GLY A 279 -8.05 -13.20 24.12
C GLY A 279 -8.24 -12.37 22.83
N GLY A 280 -8.68 -12.98 21.73
CA GLY A 280 -9.02 -12.29 20.49
C GLY A 280 -10.43 -11.73 20.46
N LEU A 281 -10.90 -11.30 19.28
CA LEU A 281 -12.21 -10.68 19.10
C LEU A 281 -13.23 -11.57 18.39
N GLY A 282 -12.81 -12.67 17.78
CA GLY A 282 -13.69 -13.59 17.03
C GLY A 282 -14.35 -12.95 15.81
N PHE A 283 -13.69 -11.98 15.16
CA PHE A 283 -14.26 -11.27 14.01
C PHE A 283 -14.25 -12.15 12.76
N SER A 284 -15.29 -12.00 11.95
CA SER A 284 -15.34 -12.56 10.60
C SER A 284 -14.64 -11.67 9.59
N GLU A 285 -14.44 -12.20 8.36
CA GLU A 285 -13.87 -11.47 7.23
C GLU A 285 -14.65 -10.17 6.93
N ALA A 286 -16.00 -10.22 7.02
CA ALA A 286 -16.84 -9.05 6.81
C ALA A 286 -16.63 -7.98 7.87
N GLN A 287 -16.53 -8.36 9.13
CA GLN A 287 -16.28 -7.41 10.22
C GLN A 287 -14.91 -6.74 10.03
N ASN A 288 -13.87 -7.51 9.68
CA ASN A 288 -12.57 -6.97 9.33
C ASN A 288 -12.64 -6.07 8.08
N GLY A 289 -13.36 -6.48 7.05
CA GLY A 289 -13.59 -5.67 5.84
C GLY A 289 -14.21 -4.31 6.16
N ARG A 290 -15.20 -4.26 7.06
CA ARG A 290 -15.85 -3.02 7.52
C ARG A 290 -14.90 -2.11 8.29
N ILE A 291 -14.02 -2.67 9.11
CA ILE A 291 -12.98 -1.91 9.83
C ILE A 291 -11.99 -1.27 8.84
N PHE A 292 -11.51 -2.03 7.87
CA PHE A 292 -10.62 -1.47 6.84
C PHE A 292 -11.31 -0.40 5.99
N ALA A 293 -12.61 -0.55 5.69
CA ALA A 293 -13.39 0.48 5.01
C ALA A 293 -13.46 1.77 5.85
N LEU A 294 -13.69 1.64 7.16
CA LEU A 294 -13.69 2.78 8.08
C LEU A 294 -12.32 3.48 8.10
N ILE A 295 -11.22 2.71 8.18
CA ILE A 295 -9.85 3.24 8.12
C ILE A 295 -9.64 4.01 6.80
N GLY A 296 -10.11 3.47 5.68
CA GLY A 296 -10.03 4.12 4.38
C GLY A 296 -10.81 5.43 4.31
N ILE A 297 -12.07 5.45 4.78
CA ILE A 297 -12.90 6.65 4.84
C ILE A 297 -12.26 7.75 5.69
N LEU A 298 -11.81 7.39 6.90
CA LEU A 298 -11.13 8.33 7.80
C LEU A 298 -9.81 8.86 7.19
N GLY A 299 -9.08 8.00 6.48
CA GLY A 299 -7.90 8.39 5.72
C GLY A 299 -8.19 9.41 4.64
N ILE A 300 -9.26 9.20 3.85
CA ILE A 300 -9.71 10.15 2.80
C ILE A 300 -10.10 11.49 3.41
N VAL A 301 -10.90 11.48 4.48
CA VAL A 301 -11.32 12.70 5.20
C VAL A 301 -10.11 13.44 5.76
N THR A 302 -9.17 12.72 6.35
CA THR A 302 -7.95 13.32 6.94
C THR A 302 -7.07 13.94 5.86
N GLN A 303 -6.79 13.22 4.79
CA GLN A 303 -5.90 13.70 3.72
C GLN A 303 -6.59 14.76 2.82
N GLY A 304 -7.89 14.64 2.57
CA GLY A 304 -8.65 15.57 1.73
C GLY A 304 -9.07 16.85 2.45
N GLY A 305 -9.35 16.77 3.76
CA GLY A 305 -9.96 17.87 4.50
C GLY A 305 -9.11 18.44 5.64
N LEU A 306 -8.48 17.57 6.45
CA LEU A 306 -7.85 18.02 7.68
C LEU A 306 -6.37 18.43 7.52
N ILE A 307 -5.61 17.75 6.65
CA ILE A 307 -4.16 17.95 6.55
C ILE A 307 -3.79 19.38 6.15
N GLY A 308 -4.48 19.98 5.17
CA GLY A 308 -4.19 21.30 4.66
C GLY A 308 -4.31 22.41 5.72
N PRO A 309 -5.46 22.56 6.39
CA PRO A 309 -5.63 23.51 7.49
C PRO A 309 -4.66 23.27 8.66
N LEU A 310 -4.44 22.01 9.05
CA LEU A 310 -3.59 21.68 10.17
C LEU A 310 -2.11 21.97 9.89
N THR A 311 -1.60 21.64 8.70
CA THR A 311 -0.21 21.94 8.34
C THR A 311 0.05 23.42 8.18
N ARG A 312 -0.93 24.20 7.70
CA ARG A 312 -0.83 25.68 7.67
C ARG A 312 -0.76 26.28 9.07
N LYS A 313 -1.50 25.73 10.04
CA LYS A 313 -1.58 26.28 11.40
C LYS A 313 -0.40 25.86 12.29
N TYR A 314 0.04 24.60 12.19
CA TYR A 314 1.00 23.99 13.12
C TYR A 314 2.33 23.59 12.47
N GLY A 315 2.44 23.66 11.13
CA GLY A 315 3.62 23.21 10.40
C GLY A 315 3.66 21.69 10.16
N SER A 316 4.28 21.29 9.06
CA SER A 316 4.33 19.88 8.64
C SER A 316 5.09 18.98 9.60
N LEU A 317 6.15 19.49 10.24
CA LEU A 317 6.96 18.71 11.18
C LEU A 317 6.18 18.37 12.47
N PHE A 318 5.43 19.33 13.01
CA PHE A 318 4.56 19.09 14.17
C PHE A 318 3.48 18.05 13.83
N ILE A 319 2.85 18.18 12.66
CA ILE A 319 1.79 17.25 12.22
C ILE A 319 2.35 15.85 12.01
N LEU A 320 3.56 15.71 11.45
CA LEU A 320 4.26 14.43 11.34
C LEU A 320 4.45 13.76 12.72
N ARG A 321 4.96 14.52 13.70
CA ARG A 321 5.16 14.06 15.08
C ARG A 321 3.84 13.63 15.72
N PHE A 322 2.83 14.48 15.62
CA PHE A 322 1.50 14.20 16.17
C PHE A 322 0.89 12.94 15.53
N GLY A 323 0.98 12.80 14.20
CA GLY A 323 0.52 11.61 13.47
C GLY A 323 1.24 10.33 13.92
N SER A 324 2.54 10.42 14.17
CA SER A 324 3.33 9.27 14.67
C SER A 324 2.87 8.81 16.06
N VAL A 325 2.68 9.74 17.00
CA VAL A 325 2.20 9.44 18.36
C VAL A 325 0.79 8.88 18.33
N LEU A 326 -0.11 9.51 17.57
CA LEU A 326 -1.51 9.07 17.46
C LEU A 326 -1.63 7.66 16.89
N SER A 327 -0.88 7.35 15.83
CA SER A 327 -0.79 5.98 15.29
C SER A 327 -0.22 5.01 16.31
N GLY A 328 0.85 5.39 17.02
CA GLY A 328 1.49 4.56 18.05
C GLY A 328 0.54 4.19 19.18
N ILE A 329 -0.25 5.14 19.67
CA ILE A 329 -1.28 4.91 20.68
C ILE A 329 -2.32 3.92 20.16
N GLY A 330 -2.84 4.15 18.95
CA GLY A 330 -3.81 3.23 18.33
C GLY A 330 -3.26 1.82 18.21
N LEU A 331 -2.02 1.65 17.76
CA LEU A 331 -1.39 0.34 17.57
C LEU A 331 -1.20 -0.42 18.89
N VAL A 332 -0.76 0.25 19.95
CA VAL A 332 -0.58 -0.36 21.28
C VAL A 332 -1.93 -0.77 21.89
N LEU A 333 -2.99 -0.02 21.62
CA LEU A 333 -4.31 -0.29 22.21
C LEU A 333 -5.08 -1.42 21.54
N ILE A 334 -4.70 -1.90 20.35
CA ILE A 334 -5.41 -2.98 19.63
C ILE A 334 -5.65 -4.20 20.54
N PRO A 335 -4.63 -4.83 21.17
CA PRO A 335 -4.81 -6.05 21.93
C PRO A 335 -5.54 -5.86 23.27
N TYR A 336 -5.80 -4.61 23.69
CA TYR A 336 -6.55 -4.28 24.91
C TYR A 336 -8.03 -4.00 24.64
N SER A 337 -8.51 -4.30 23.43
CA SER A 337 -9.91 -4.08 23.05
C SER A 337 -10.85 -4.92 23.90
N SER A 338 -11.85 -4.27 24.52
CA SER A 338 -12.86 -4.96 25.31
C SER A 338 -13.97 -5.50 24.42
N LEU A 339 -14.46 -6.73 24.71
CA LEU A 339 -15.60 -7.34 24.01
C LEU A 339 -16.92 -6.62 24.32
N ASP A 340 -17.08 -6.02 25.51
CA ASP A 340 -18.33 -5.38 25.93
C ASP A 340 -18.71 -4.18 25.08
N PHE A 341 -17.76 -3.48 24.47
CA PHE A 341 -17.99 -2.34 23.56
C PHE A 341 -17.06 -2.43 22.36
N VAL A 342 -16.92 -3.63 21.80
CA VAL A 342 -15.90 -3.92 20.78
C VAL A 342 -15.92 -2.96 19.60
N TRP A 343 -17.09 -2.60 19.08
CA TRP A 343 -17.21 -1.65 17.97
C TRP A 343 -16.78 -0.24 18.35
N ALA A 344 -17.13 0.23 19.54
CA ALA A 344 -16.69 1.55 20.01
C ALA A 344 -15.16 1.59 20.18
N TRP A 345 -14.57 0.53 20.75
CA TRP A 345 -13.12 0.39 20.84
C TRP A 345 -12.47 0.34 19.46
N MET A 346 -12.99 -0.47 18.55
CA MET A 346 -12.42 -0.57 17.20
C MET A 346 -12.52 0.76 16.43
N ILE A 347 -13.63 1.49 16.53
CA ILE A 347 -13.79 2.81 15.91
C ILE A 347 -12.76 3.80 16.48
N LEU A 348 -12.59 3.83 17.80
CA LEU A 348 -11.62 4.72 18.45
C LEU A 348 -10.17 4.38 18.03
N ILE A 349 -9.78 3.11 18.16
CA ILE A 349 -8.42 2.63 17.90
C ILE A 349 -8.06 2.79 16.42
N THR A 350 -8.92 2.30 15.53
CA THR A 350 -8.69 2.41 14.09
C THR A 350 -8.80 3.85 13.61
N GLY A 351 -9.62 4.69 14.28
CA GLY A 351 -9.64 6.12 14.09
C GLY A 351 -8.31 6.79 14.40
N CYS A 352 -7.69 6.47 15.53
CA CYS A 352 -6.35 6.94 15.87
C CYS A 352 -5.31 6.51 14.81
N ILE A 353 -5.36 5.27 14.36
CA ILE A 353 -4.44 4.74 13.34
C ILE A 353 -4.66 5.44 12.00
N ALA A 354 -5.91 5.54 11.54
CA ALA A 354 -6.24 6.12 10.24
C ALA A 354 -5.92 7.61 10.16
N ILE A 355 -6.31 8.38 11.19
CA ILE A 355 -6.01 9.81 11.27
C ILE A 355 -4.50 10.01 11.41
N GLY A 356 -3.84 9.27 12.29
CA GLY A 356 -2.41 9.35 12.49
C GLY A 356 -1.63 9.07 11.22
N ASN A 357 -1.97 8.01 10.48
CA ASN A 357 -1.35 7.68 9.19
C ASN A 357 -1.66 8.72 8.11
N GLY A 358 -2.91 9.21 8.06
CA GLY A 358 -3.35 10.25 7.13
C GLY A 358 -2.64 11.58 7.34
N LEU A 359 -2.20 11.89 8.56
CA LEU A 359 -1.39 13.05 8.91
C LEU A 359 0.09 12.83 8.65
N PHE A 360 0.63 11.65 9.02
CA PHE A 360 2.06 11.35 8.92
C PHE A 360 2.57 11.32 7.47
N GLN A 361 1.91 10.57 6.59
CA GLN A 361 2.39 10.29 5.23
C GLN A 361 2.61 11.56 4.39
N PRO A 362 1.60 12.45 4.22
CA PRO A 362 1.80 13.68 3.45
C PRO A 362 2.79 14.64 4.11
N SER A 363 2.78 14.73 5.45
CA SER A 363 3.69 15.59 6.19
C SER A 363 5.15 15.15 6.03
N SER A 364 5.41 13.84 6.07
CA SER A 364 6.75 13.28 5.82
C SER A 364 7.27 13.66 4.44
N SER A 365 6.44 13.50 3.40
CA SER A 365 6.82 13.87 2.03
C SER A 365 7.05 15.39 1.89
N THR A 366 6.25 16.22 2.57
CA THR A 366 6.41 17.68 2.55
C THR A 366 7.71 18.11 3.21
N VAL A 367 8.00 17.61 4.43
CA VAL A 367 9.24 17.95 5.15
C VAL A 367 10.46 17.47 4.36
N LEU A 368 10.41 16.27 3.78
CA LEU A 368 11.51 15.74 2.97
C LEU A 368 11.76 16.57 1.71
N THR A 369 10.69 17.05 1.08
CA THR A 369 10.77 17.96 -0.08
C THR A 369 11.41 19.30 0.28
N SER A 370 11.07 19.87 1.45
CA SER A 370 11.67 21.11 1.94
C SER A 370 13.17 20.93 2.20
N LEU A 371 13.54 19.86 2.92
CA LEU A 371 14.95 19.56 3.20
C LEU A 371 15.76 19.31 1.92
N ALA A 372 15.17 18.62 0.92
CA ALA A 372 15.84 18.40 -0.36
C ALA A 372 16.18 19.70 -1.08
N ARG A 373 15.30 20.71 -0.99
CA ARG A 373 15.53 22.04 -1.57
C ARG A 373 16.55 22.86 -0.79
N GLU A 374 16.48 22.82 0.56
CA GLU A 374 17.40 23.53 1.44
C GLU A 374 18.85 23.02 1.29
N GLU A 375 19.02 21.71 1.12
CA GLU A 375 20.33 21.05 1.00
C GLU A 375 20.79 20.86 -0.46
N ASP A 376 20.08 21.47 -1.44
CA ASP A 376 20.35 21.40 -2.89
C ASP A 376 20.47 19.98 -3.45
N TYR A 377 19.60 19.07 -2.97
CA TYR A 377 19.50 17.72 -3.51
C TYR A 377 18.43 17.64 -4.61
N GLU A 378 18.69 16.79 -5.61
CA GLU A 378 17.70 16.45 -6.62
C GLU A 378 16.46 15.81 -6.01
N LEU A 379 15.30 16.46 -6.13
CA LEU A 379 14.05 16.02 -5.51
C LEU A 379 13.67 14.60 -5.93
N GLY A 380 13.89 14.23 -7.19
CA GLY A 380 13.62 12.88 -7.70
C GLY A 380 14.45 11.80 -7.01
N ALA A 381 15.74 12.08 -6.74
CA ALA A 381 16.62 11.15 -6.04
C ALA A 381 16.20 10.96 -4.58
N VAL A 382 15.81 12.04 -3.90
CA VAL A 382 15.36 11.99 -2.50
C VAL A 382 14.04 11.24 -2.37
N MET A 383 13.02 11.59 -3.17
CA MET A 383 11.72 10.94 -3.14
C MET A 383 11.77 9.48 -3.60
N GLY A 384 12.60 9.17 -4.60
CA GLY A 384 12.84 7.80 -5.04
C GLY A 384 13.53 6.95 -3.96
N SER A 385 14.45 7.54 -3.20
CA SER A 385 15.10 6.86 -2.07
C SER A 385 14.12 6.61 -0.92
N GLN A 386 13.24 7.56 -0.62
CA GLN A 386 12.16 7.39 0.38
C GLN A 386 11.21 6.25 -0.03
N GLU A 387 10.77 6.21 -1.28
CA GLU A 387 9.88 5.16 -1.78
C GLU A 387 10.54 3.78 -1.75
N SER A 388 11.83 3.69 -2.08
CA SER A 388 12.61 2.45 -1.99
C SER A 388 12.69 1.94 -0.55
N LEU A 389 12.92 2.84 0.40
CA LEU A 389 13.01 2.50 1.82
C LEU A 389 11.63 2.08 2.38
N SER A 390 10.56 2.76 1.96
CA SER A 390 9.17 2.40 2.30
C SER A 390 8.80 1.04 1.70
N SER A 391 9.25 0.72 0.49
CA SER A 391 9.04 -0.59 -0.15
C SER A 391 9.77 -1.70 0.62
N PHE A 392 10.98 -1.42 1.08
CA PHE A 392 11.74 -2.36 1.91
C PHE A 392 11.04 -2.61 3.26
N ALA A 393 10.45 -1.58 3.88
CA ALA A 393 9.61 -1.73 5.07
C ALA A 393 8.38 -2.61 4.80
N ARG A 394 7.71 -2.44 3.64
CA ARG A 394 6.57 -3.30 3.21
C ARG A 394 6.94 -4.76 2.97
N ILE A 395 8.20 -5.04 2.66
CA ILE A 395 8.71 -6.42 2.52
C ILE A 395 9.01 -7.02 3.89
N LEU A 396 9.78 -6.31 4.72
CA LEU A 396 10.24 -6.84 6.01
C LEU A 396 9.14 -6.87 7.07
N GLY A 397 8.23 -5.87 7.06
CA GLY A 397 7.22 -5.71 8.11
C GLY A 397 6.31 -6.92 8.28
N PRO A 398 5.60 -7.36 7.24
CA PRO A 398 4.70 -8.50 7.37
C PRO A 398 5.43 -9.80 7.73
N LEU A 399 6.63 -10.01 7.19
CA LEU A 399 7.46 -11.18 7.54
C LEU A 399 7.85 -11.16 9.02
N THR A 400 8.29 -10.00 9.52
CA THR A 400 8.63 -9.82 10.94
C THR A 400 7.39 -9.98 11.83
N GLY A 401 6.26 -9.38 11.45
CA GLY A 401 5.00 -9.49 12.17
C GLY A 401 4.52 -10.93 12.27
N GLY A 402 4.48 -11.63 11.15
CA GLY A 402 4.10 -13.03 11.07
C GLY A 402 5.02 -13.95 11.87
N TYR A 403 6.33 -13.73 11.81
CA TYR A 403 7.31 -14.46 12.61
C TYR A 403 7.14 -14.21 14.11
N VAL A 404 7.04 -12.94 14.54
CA VAL A 404 6.80 -12.59 15.94
C VAL A 404 5.51 -13.23 16.42
N TRP A 405 4.43 -13.17 15.65
CA TRP A 405 3.16 -13.82 16.00
C TRP A 405 3.32 -15.32 16.18
N THR A 406 4.02 -16.00 15.27
CA THR A 406 4.24 -17.46 15.35
C THR A 406 4.95 -17.88 16.64
N ILE A 407 5.90 -17.08 17.12
CA ILE A 407 6.67 -17.42 18.32
C ILE A 407 6.01 -16.93 19.63
N THR A 408 5.08 -15.98 19.58
CA THR A 408 4.48 -15.36 20.77
C THR A 408 2.98 -15.58 20.87
N GLY A 409 2.26 -15.70 19.76
CA GLY A 409 0.78 -15.68 19.73
C GLY A 409 0.10 -16.79 20.53
N ALA A 410 0.70 -17.98 20.58
CA ALA A 410 0.16 -19.13 21.31
C ALA A 410 0.77 -19.33 22.73
N ARG A 411 1.58 -18.38 23.21
CA ARG A 411 2.26 -18.50 24.51
C ARG A 411 1.49 -17.77 25.61
N ASN A 412 1.23 -18.46 26.70
CA ASN A 412 0.82 -17.85 27.95
C ASN A 412 2.07 -17.41 28.72
N GLY A 413 2.33 -16.10 28.82
CA GLY A 413 3.50 -15.61 29.53
C GLY A 413 3.81 -14.14 29.23
N PHE A 414 5.02 -13.71 29.56
CA PHE A 414 5.47 -12.33 29.37
C PHE A 414 5.51 -11.90 27.89
N PHE A 415 5.74 -12.84 26.97
CA PHE A 415 5.68 -12.66 25.52
C PHE A 415 4.51 -13.45 24.96
N ASP A 416 3.42 -12.77 24.70
CA ASP A 416 2.17 -13.26 24.12
C ASP A 416 1.78 -12.48 22.86
N TYR A 417 0.53 -12.57 22.43
CA TYR A 417 0.02 -11.85 21.24
C TYR A 417 0.11 -10.31 21.34
N HIS A 418 0.19 -9.74 22.55
CA HIS A 418 0.42 -8.29 22.73
C HIS A 418 1.78 -7.85 22.22
N THR A 419 2.78 -8.73 22.24
CA THR A 419 4.18 -8.42 21.92
C THR A 419 4.33 -7.78 20.54
N ALA A 420 3.63 -8.30 19.52
CA ALA A 420 3.69 -7.76 18.17
C ALA A 420 3.21 -6.30 18.10
N PHE A 421 2.15 -5.98 18.82
CA PHE A 421 1.57 -4.62 18.88
C PHE A 421 2.45 -3.66 19.70
N HIS A 422 3.05 -4.15 20.79
CA HIS A 422 4.03 -3.37 21.56
C HIS A 422 5.27 -3.03 20.73
N ILE A 423 5.76 -3.95 19.89
CA ILE A 423 6.84 -3.68 18.93
C ILE A 423 6.41 -2.57 17.95
N CYS A 424 5.19 -2.62 17.41
CA CYS A 424 4.68 -1.56 16.55
C CYS A 424 4.68 -0.19 17.25
N GLY A 425 4.17 -0.13 18.49
CA GLY A 425 4.17 1.10 19.29
C GLY A 425 5.57 1.62 19.59
N LEU A 426 6.52 0.72 19.93
CA LEU A 426 7.92 1.08 20.15
C LEU A 426 8.56 1.67 18.89
N LEU A 427 8.31 1.10 17.72
CA LEU A 427 8.80 1.63 16.45
C LEU A 427 8.25 3.02 16.16
N MET A 428 6.95 3.27 16.45
CA MET A 428 6.34 4.60 16.32
C MET A 428 6.95 5.61 17.30
N MET A 429 7.21 5.19 18.53
CA MET A 429 7.88 6.02 19.53
C MET A 429 9.31 6.36 19.12
N LEU A 430 10.07 5.38 18.60
CA LEU A 430 11.41 5.61 18.07
C LEU A 430 11.38 6.58 16.88
N ALA A 431 10.41 6.43 15.97
CA ALA A 431 10.22 7.37 14.86
C ALA A 431 9.94 8.80 15.38
N PHE A 432 9.06 8.94 16.38
CA PHE A 432 8.77 10.20 17.03
C PHE A 432 10.04 10.82 17.65
N LEU A 433 10.79 10.07 18.45
CA LEU A 433 12.02 10.56 19.10
C LEU A 433 13.11 10.96 18.09
N LEU A 434 13.27 10.17 17.02
CA LEU A 434 14.24 10.49 15.95
C LEU A 434 13.84 11.75 15.16
N SER A 435 12.57 12.09 15.09
CA SER A 435 12.09 13.28 14.38
C SER A 435 12.64 14.60 14.97
N PHE A 436 13.10 14.60 16.23
CA PHE A 436 13.74 15.77 16.87
C PHE A 436 15.20 15.95 16.47
N LYS A 437 15.88 14.90 15.96
CA LYS A 437 17.30 15.00 15.54
C LYS A 437 17.48 15.69 14.18
N GLY A 438 16.41 15.80 13.39
CA GLY A 438 16.41 16.39 12.04
C GLY A 438 15.94 17.85 12.01
N GLU A 439 15.95 18.58 13.14
CA GLU A 439 15.58 19.99 13.17
C GLU A 439 16.63 20.85 12.45
N SER A 440 16.33 21.26 11.21
CA SER A 440 16.94 22.43 10.62
C SER A 440 16.19 23.69 11.10
N ARG A 441 16.92 24.77 11.39
CA ARG A 441 16.37 26.06 11.86
C ARG A 441 15.40 26.73 10.87
N GLY A 442 15.18 26.14 9.68
CA GLY A 442 14.35 26.68 8.60
C GLY A 442 12.91 26.13 8.55
N ALA A 443 12.59 24.97 9.19
CA ALA A 443 11.28 24.37 9.08
C ALA A 443 10.16 25.09 9.88
N GLU A 444 10.49 26.01 10.75
CA GLU A 444 9.52 26.82 11.53
C GLU A 444 8.99 28.05 10.80
N ASN A 445 9.66 28.53 9.76
CA ASN A 445 9.32 29.79 9.09
C ASN A 445 9.23 29.60 7.57
N VAL A 446 8.20 28.94 7.06
CA VAL A 446 7.71 29.18 5.70
C VAL A 446 6.63 30.24 5.83
N PRO A 447 6.90 31.52 5.43
CA PRO A 447 5.85 32.53 5.33
C PRO A 447 4.88 32.11 4.22
N GLN A 448 3.62 32.48 4.42
CA GLN A 448 2.40 32.25 3.62
C GLN A 448 2.54 32.55 2.13
#